data_6207d65916c07c96a357f2d8afb61d5d
#
_entry.id   6207d65916c07c96a357f2d8afb61d5d
#
_cell.length_a   1.000
_cell.length_b   1.000
_cell.length_c   1.000
_cell.angle_alpha   90.00
_cell.angle_beta   90.00
_cell.angle_gamma   90.00
#
_symmetry.space_group_name_H-M   'P 1'
#
loop_
_entity.id
_entity.type
_entity.pdbx_description
1 polymer ?
#
loop_
_entity_poly.entity_id
_entity_poly.type
_entity_poly.pdbx_seq_one_letter_code
_entity_poly.pdbx_strand_id
1 'polypeptide(L)'
;MRQALICWGGWDGHQPEQCAALISDMLEAEGFSVRVEPGTEAFADPAIRDYSLIVPMLTMTKIEKPEIENLELAIRGGVGLGGFHGQAGDSFRDCVQYQYMIGGQWVAHPGNIYDYTVNIVKPEDPLVSGIGDFPYRSEQYYMHVDPNNEVLATTTFTGEHDAWIDGHVMPVVWKRRHGQGRVFYSSLGHQATEFEVPQMREIVRRGLVWAAR
;
A
#
# COMPACT_ATOMS: atom_id res chain seq x y z
N MET A 1 -3.46 19.88 -13.42
CA MET A 1 -4.31 18.83 -12.79
C MET A 1 -3.36 17.70 -12.35
N ARG A 2 -3.47 17.22 -11.13
CA ARG A 2 -2.65 16.07 -10.67
C ARG A 2 -3.06 14.83 -11.44
N GLN A 3 -2.08 14.02 -11.83
CA GLN A 3 -2.32 12.78 -12.57
C GLN A 3 -1.92 11.58 -11.72
N ALA A 4 -2.74 10.53 -11.71
CA ALA A 4 -2.44 9.27 -11.07
C ALA A 4 -2.47 8.11 -12.07
N LEU A 5 -1.55 7.17 -11.91
CA LEU A 5 -1.51 5.91 -12.64
C LEU A 5 -1.80 4.77 -11.67
N ILE A 6 -2.81 3.97 -11.96
CA ILE A 6 -3.10 2.71 -11.27
C ILE A 6 -2.76 1.57 -12.21
N CYS A 7 -1.86 0.68 -11.79
CA CYS A 7 -1.57 -0.58 -12.50
C CYS A 7 -2.11 -1.73 -11.67
N TRP A 8 -2.98 -2.56 -12.23
CA TRP A 8 -3.67 -3.61 -11.50
C TRP A 8 -3.56 -4.99 -12.15
N GLY A 9 -3.72 -6.03 -11.33
CA GLY A 9 -3.69 -7.43 -11.79
C GLY A 9 -3.19 -8.38 -10.71
N GLY A 10 -2.78 -9.58 -11.13
CA GLY A 10 -2.27 -10.62 -10.24
C GLY A 10 -3.37 -11.48 -9.65
N TRP A 11 -3.27 -11.82 -8.38
CA TRP A 11 -4.14 -12.78 -7.73
C TRP A 11 -5.58 -12.26 -7.54
N ASP A 12 -6.56 -12.95 -8.13
CA ASP A 12 -7.98 -12.55 -8.14
C ASP A 12 -8.63 -12.48 -6.74
N GLY A 13 -8.07 -13.19 -5.75
CA GLY A 13 -8.59 -13.17 -4.38
C GLY A 13 -8.56 -11.80 -3.72
N HIS A 14 -7.70 -10.89 -4.18
CA HIS A 14 -7.66 -9.48 -3.77
C HIS A 14 -8.60 -8.57 -4.57
N GLN A 15 -9.41 -9.11 -5.48
CA GLN A 15 -10.35 -8.34 -6.31
C GLN A 15 -9.70 -7.11 -6.97
N PRO A 16 -8.56 -7.28 -7.71
CA PRO A 16 -7.74 -6.16 -8.15
C PRO A 16 -8.50 -5.19 -9.06
N GLU A 17 -9.39 -5.67 -9.95
CA GLU A 17 -10.18 -4.82 -10.83
C GLU A 17 -11.17 -3.95 -10.04
N GLN A 18 -11.92 -4.56 -9.10
CA GLN A 18 -12.88 -3.86 -8.26
C GLN A 18 -12.21 -2.83 -7.35
N CYS A 19 -11.07 -3.22 -6.76
CA CYS A 19 -10.28 -2.30 -5.94
C CYS A 19 -9.69 -1.16 -6.78
N ALA A 20 -9.24 -1.42 -8.03
CA ALA A 20 -8.72 -0.39 -8.92
C ALA A 20 -9.80 0.64 -9.28
N ALA A 21 -11.03 0.18 -9.56
CA ALA A 21 -12.17 1.07 -9.80
C ALA A 21 -12.46 1.94 -8.58
N LEU A 22 -12.51 1.34 -7.38
CA LEU A 22 -12.76 2.06 -6.12
C LEU A 22 -11.68 3.11 -5.84
N ILE A 23 -10.41 2.78 -6.05
CA ILE A 23 -9.30 3.73 -5.85
C ILE A 23 -9.33 4.83 -6.92
N SER A 24 -9.71 4.50 -8.17
CA SER A 24 -9.91 5.51 -9.22
C SER A 24 -10.96 6.54 -8.81
N ASP A 25 -12.16 6.08 -8.42
CA ASP A 25 -13.25 6.96 -7.97
C ASP A 25 -12.81 7.83 -6.78
N MET A 26 -12.08 7.23 -5.82
CA MET A 26 -11.55 7.94 -4.65
C MET A 26 -10.58 9.06 -5.05
N LEU A 27 -9.66 8.79 -5.97
CA LEU A 27 -8.67 9.79 -6.43
C LEU A 27 -9.31 10.84 -7.34
N GLU A 28 -10.29 10.48 -8.17
CA GLU A 28 -11.05 11.44 -8.98
C GLU A 28 -11.81 12.44 -8.11
N ALA A 29 -12.43 11.95 -7.01
CA ALA A 29 -13.08 12.82 -6.02
C ALA A 29 -12.09 13.79 -5.35
N GLU A 30 -10.80 13.46 -5.29
CA GLU A 30 -9.71 14.34 -4.81
C GLU A 30 -9.12 15.24 -5.92
N GLY A 31 -9.70 15.23 -7.10
CA GLY A 31 -9.33 16.10 -8.24
C GLY A 31 -8.14 15.60 -9.06
N PHE A 32 -7.88 14.29 -9.04
CA PHE A 32 -6.91 13.67 -9.96
C PHE A 32 -7.57 13.34 -11.31
N SER A 33 -6.75 13.35 -12.37
CA SER A 33 -7.02 12.62 -13.61
C SER A 33 -6.38 11.24 -13.48
N VAL A 34 -7.17 10.18 -13.50
CA VAL A 34 -6.71 8.82 -13.24
C VAL A 34 -6.61 8.03 -14.53
N ARG A 35 -5.47 7.36 -14.74
CA ARG A 35 -5.27 6.34 -15.76
C ARG A 35 -5.19 4.99 -15.08
N VAL A 36 -5.99 4.03 -15.55
CA VAL A 36 -6.05 2.66 -15.01
C VAL A 36 -5.59 1.71 -16.10
N GLU A 37 -4.55 0.91 -15.82
CA GLU A 37 -3.93 -0.01 -16.77
C GLU A 37 -3.81 -1.42 -16.16
N PRO A 38 -4.14 -2.47 -16.89
CA PRO A 38 -3.82 -3.82 -16.46
C PRO A 38 -2.33 -4.12 -16.64
N GLY A 39 -1.77 -4.97 -15.78
CA GLY A 39 -0.36 -5.41 -15.87
C GLY A 39 0.67 -4.36 -15.48
N THR A 40 1.91 -4.61 -15.87
CA THR A 40 3.10 -3.82 -15.48
C THR A 40 3.66 -2.98 -16.62
N GLU A 41 3.20 -3.21 -17.87
CA GLU A 41 3.80 -2.67 -19.09
C GLU A 41 3.85 -1.13 -19.09
N ALA A 42 2.87 -0.49 -18.44
CA ALA A 42 2.85 0.98 -18.31
C ALA A 42 4.09 1.51 -17.58
N PHE A 43 4.71 0.73 -16.70
CA PHE A 43 5.92 1.16 -15.99
C PHE A 43 7.14 1.31 -16.90
N ALA A 44 7.17 0.69 -18.06
CA ALA A 44 8.24 0.86 -19.04
C ALA A 44 8.18 2.21 -19.78
N ASP A 45 7.03 2.88 -19.79
CA ASP A 45 6.86 4.17 -20.45
C ASP A 45 7.54 5.30 -19.66
N PRO A 46 8.51 6.03 -20.22
CA PRO A 46 9.12 7.18 -19.56
C PRO A 46 8.13 8.26 -19.12
N ALA A 47 6.94 8.36 -19.73
CA ALA A 47 5.91 9.32 -19.38
C ALA A 47 5.37 9.13 -17.94
N ILE A 48 5.59 7.98 -17.30
CA ILE A 48 5.21 7.81 -15.88
C ILE A 48 5.90 8.80 -14.95
N ARG A 49 7.01 9.40 -15.36
CA ARG A 49 7.74 10.42 -14.59
C ARG A 49 6.99 11.75 -14.50
N ASP A 50 5.97 11.95 -15.32
CA ASP A 50 5.12 13.15 -15.31
C ASP A 50 3.92 13.03 -14.37
N TYR A 51 3.63 11.82 -13.89
CA TYR A 51 2.55 11.58 -12.94
C TYR A 51 2.85 12.18 -11.56
N SER A 52 1.77 12.46 -10.83
CA SER A 52 1.87 12.89 -9.42
C SER A 52 1.90 11.71 -8.46
N LEU A 53 1.26 10.59 -8.85
CA LEU A 53 1.10 9.40 -8.03
C LEU A 53 1.08 8.14 -8.90
N ILE A 54 1.73 7.08 -8.44
CA ILE A 54 1.63 5.72 -8.98
C ILE A 54 1.10 4.79 -7.88
N VAL A 55 0.10 3.98 -8.21
CA VAL A 55 -0.53 3.00 -7.30
C VAL A 55 -0.42 1.62 -7.94
N PRO A 56 0.59 0.82 -7.56
CA PRO A 56 0.68 -0.59 -7.98
C PRO A 56 -0.33 -1.42 -7.19
N MET A 57 -1.10 -2.26 -7.90
CA MET A 57 -2.10 -3.17 -7.36
C MET A 57 -1.93 -4.55 -8.02
N LEU A 58 -0.78 -5.20 -7.78
CA LEU A 58 -0.23 -6.26 -8.63
C LEU A 58 0.25 -7.49 -7.80
N THR A 59 -0.64 -8.00 -6.94
CA THR A 59 -0.33 -9.13 -6.04
C THR A 59 0.30 -10.31 -6.77
N MET A 60 1.46 -10.79 -6.29
CA MET A 60 2.15 -11.99 -6.76
C MET A 60 2.58 -11.94 -8.24
N THR A 61 2.57 -10.77 -8.87
CA THR A 61 3.06 -10.58 -10.23
C THR A 61 4.59 -10.47 -10.26
N LYS A 62 5.14 -10.53 -11.47
CA LYS A 62 6.54 -10.22 -11.74
C LYS A 62 6.65 -8.85 -12.40
N ILE A 63 7.80 -8.24 -12.30
CA ILE A 63 8.14 -6.99 -12.96
C ILE A 63 9.42 -7.18 -13.76
N GLU A 64 9.44 -6.68 -14.98
CA GLU A 64 10.62 -6.78 -15.82
C GLU A 64 11.65 -5.69 -15.47
N LYS A 65 12.92 -5.96 -15.77
CA LYS A 65 14.01 -5.04 -15.42
C LYS A 65 13.81 -3.61 -15.95
N PRO A 66 13.41 -3.37 -17.21
CA PRO A 66 13.18 -2.01 -17.71
C PRO A 66 12.03 -1.29 -16.96
N GLU A 67 11.00 -2.03 -16.55
CA GLU A 67 9.84 -1.51 -15.83
C GLU A 67 10.22 -1.03 -14.43
N ILE A 68 10.92 -1.88 -13.67
CA ILE A 68 11.34 -1.50 -12.31
C ILE A 68 12.37 -0.38 -12.30
N GLU A 69 13.33 -0.38 -13.23
CA GLU A 69 14.32 0.68 -13.34
C GLU A 69 13.65 2.03 -13.64
N ASN A 70 12.66 2.06 -14.55
CA ASN A 70 11.95 3.29 -14.88
C ASN A 70 11.01 3.73 -13.75
N LEU A 71 10.31 2.79 -13.08
CA LEU A 71 9.49 3.06 -11.90
C LEU A 71 10.33 3.69 -10.79
N GLU A 72 11.48 3.10 -10.46
CA GLU A 72 12.37 3.65 -9.43
C GLU A 72 12.87 5.04 -9.80
N LEU A 73 13.25 5.28 -11.05
CA LEU A 73 13.66 6.61 -11.52
C LEU A 73 12.53 7.64 -11.35
N ALA A 74 11.28 7.26 -11.65
CA ALA A 74 10.12 8.12 -11.45
C ALA A 74 9.95 8.50 -9.97
N ILE A 75 9.96 7.49 -9.07
CA ILE A 75 9.80 7.73 -7.63
C ILE A 75 10.96 8.53 -7.07
N ARG A 76 12.22 8.18 -7.40
CA ARG A 76 13.40 8.96 -6.97
C ARG A 76 13.38 10.39 -7.47
N GLY A 77 12.76 10.63 -8.62
CA GLY A 77 12.57 11.97 -9.21
C GLY A 77 11.42 12.77 -8.60
N GLY A 78 10.64 12.19 -7.66
CA GLY A 78 9.61 12.91 -6.91
C GLY A 78 8.18 12.47 -7.20
N VAL A 79 7.94 11.53 -8.10
CA VAL A 79 6.61 10.91 -8.25
C VAL A 79 6.26 10.16 -6.96
N GLY A 80 5.03 10.27 -6.50
CA GLY A 80 4.56 9.55 -5.32
C GLY A 80 4.32 8.08 -5.60
N LEU A 81 4.56 7.22 -4.60
CA LEU A 81 4.17 5.80 -4.60
C LEU A 81 3.20 5.56 -3.47
N GLY A 82 2.03 5.01 -3.75
CA GLY A 82 1.07 4.65 -2.72
C GLY A 82 0.48 3.28 -2.97
N GLY A 83 0.26 2.52 -1.89
CA GLY A 83 -0.32 1.20 -2.05
C GLY A 83 -0.85 0.63 -0.75
N PHE A 84 -1.55 -0.49 -0.88
CA PHE A 84 -2.15 -1.13 0.27
C PHE A 84 -2.18 -2.65 0.12
N HIS A 85 -2.31 -3.34 1.23
CA HIS A 85 -2.44 -4.78 1.40
C HIS A 85 -1.44 -5.56 0.53
N GLY A 86 -1.78 -6.77 0.11
CA GLY A 86 -0.97 -7.58 -0.80
C GLY A 86 -0.92 -7.03 -2.22
N GLN A 87 -1.84 -6.14 -2.57
CA GLN A 87 -1.84 -5.49 -3.89
C GLN A 87 -0.57 -4.67 -4.13
N ALA A 88 0.05 -4.15 -3.06
CA ALA A 88 1.34 -3.48 -3.11
C ALA A 88 2.42 -4.19 -2.28
N GLY A 89 2.10 -4.69 -1.09
CA GLY A 89 3.06 -5.31 -0.17
C GLY A 89 3.47 -6.73 -0.55
N ASP A 90 2.74 -7.37 -1.46
CA ASP A 90 3.03 -8.70 -2.01
C ASP A 90 3.23 -8.67 -3.53
N SER A 91 3.43 -7.50 -4.10
CA SER A 91 3.86 -7.32 -5.49
C SER A 91 5.35 -7.65 -5.63
N PHE A 92 5.70 -8.25 -6.76
CA PHE A 92 7.09 -8.41 -7.19
C PHE A 92 8.00 -9.07 -6.14
N ARG A 93 7.60 -10.21 -5.59
CA ARG A 93 8.28 -10.93 -4.48
C ARG A 93 9.79 -11.11 -4.69
N ASP A 94 10.23 -11.27 -5.94
CA ASP A 94 11.63 -11.50 -6.29
C ASP A 94 12.41 -10.19 -6.53
N CYS A 95 11.76 -9.02 -6.39
CA CYS A 95 12.34 -7.71 -6.69
C CYS A 95 12.70 -6.94 -5.40
N VAL A 96 13.92 -7.12 -4.92
CA VAL A 96 14.42 -6.42 -3.72
C VAL A 96 14.45 -4.90 -3.90
N GLN A 97 14.61 -4.41 -5.12
CA GLN A 97 14.56 -2.99 -5.47
C GLN A 97 13.19 -2.38 -5.14
N TYR A 98 12.10 -3.10 -5.49
CA TYR A 98 10.75 -2.69 -5.15
C TYR A 98 10.49 -2.75 -3.64
N GLN A 99 10.91 -3.83 -2.97
CA GLN A 99 10.78 -3.98 -1.53
C GLN A 99 11.47 -2.85 -0.76
N TYR A 100 12.66 -2.46 -1.21
CA TYR A 100 13.40 -1.32 -0.65
C TYR A 100 12.66 0.00 -0.87
N MET A 101 11.99 0.16 -2.02
CA MET A 101 11.22 1.35 -2.36
C MET A 101 9.95 1.48 -1.52
N ILE A 102 9.13 0.42 -1.43
CA ILE A 102 7.86 0.41 -0.68
C ILE A 102 8.06 0.34 0.85
N GLY A 103 9.21 -0.17 1.30
CA GLY A 103 9.58 -0.24 2.71
C GLY A 103 9.13 -1.50 3.43
N GLY A 104 8.81 -2.56 2.72
CA GLY A 104 8.45 -3.83 3.32
C GLY A 104 8.10 -4.91 2.29
N GLN A 105 7.92 -6.13 2.80
CA GLN A 105 7.53 -7.31 2.03
C GLN A 105 6.60 -8.16 2.88
N TRP A 106 5.48 -8.56 2.32
CA TRP A 106 4.62 -9.57 2.92
C TRP A 106 5.36 -10.91 3.09
N VAL A 107 5.11 -11.57 4.23
CA VAL A 107 5.72 -12.86 4.56
C VAL A 107 4.66 -13.91 4.86
N ALA A 108 3.68 -13.56 5.72
CA ALA A 108 2.64 -14.47 6.17
C ALA A 108 1.40 -13.71 6.67
N HIS A 109 0.28 -14.43 6.84
CA HIS A 109 -0.93 -13.99 7.53
C HIS A 109 -1.48 -15.16 8.36
N PRO A 110 -0.85 -15.48 9.52
CA PRO A 110 -1.27 -16.59 10.37
C PRO A 110 -2.73 -16.47 10.75
N GLY A 111 -3.51 -17.55 10.55
CA GLY A 111 -4.96 -17.56 10.82
C GLY A 111 -5.85 -17.03 9.70
N ASN A 112 -5.28 -16.57 8.58
CA ASN A 112 -6.03 -15.94 7.48
C ASN A 112 -6.89 -14.76 7.94
N ILE A 113 -8.21 -14.81 7.77
CA ILE A 113 -9.14 -13.73 8.10
C ILE A 113 -9.70 -13.91 9.51
N TYR A 114 -9.37 -13.01 10.41
CA TYR A 114 -9.89 -12.99 11.79
C TYR A 114 -9.96 -11.56 12.33
N ASP A 115 -10.50 -11.41 13.55
CA ASP A 115 -10.68 -10.12 14.20
C ASP A 115 -9.41 -9.72 14.96
N TYR A 116 -8.91 -8.51 14.72
CA TYR A 116 -7.80 -7.92 15.46
C TYR A 116 -7.99 -6.41 15.63
N THR A 117 -7.11 -5.77 16.38
CA THR A 117 -7.14 -4.33 16.59
C THR A 117 -6.03 -3.64 15.82
N VAL A 118 -6.37 -2.56 15.14
CA VAL A 118 -5.41 -1.60 14.59
C VAL A 118 -5.21 -0.49 15.61
N ASN A 119 -3.97 -0.28 16.03
CA ASN A 119 -3.59 0.70 17.04
C ASN A 119 -2.91 1.90 16.38
N ILE A 120 -3.42 3.10 16.62
CA ILE A 120 -2.84 4.34 16.10
C ILE A 120 -1.70 4.78 17.02
N VAL A 121 -0.47 4.86 16.49
CA VAL A 121 0.74 5.14 17.28
C VAL A 121 1.27 6.57 17.13
N LYS A 122 0.75 7.32 16.15
CA LYS A 122 1.09 8.75 15.93
C LYS A 122 -0.18 9.58 15.67
N PRO A 123 -1.06 9.76 16.68
CA PRO A 123 -2.36 10.40 16.48
C PRO A 123 -2.29 11.87 16.03
N GLU A 124 -1.13 12.51 16.18
CA GLU A 124 -0.86 13.88 15.69
C GLU A 124 -0.56 13.95 14.19
N ASP A 125 -0.24 12.81 13.55
CA ASP A 125 0.08 12.79 12.12
C ASP A 125 -1.18 13.02 11.28
N PRO A 126 -1.15 13.92 10.27
CA PRO A 126 -2.32 14.24 9.45
C PRO A 126 -2.97 13.04 8.76
N LEU A 127 -2.24 11.96 8.50
CA LEU A 127 -2.77 10.77 7.83
C LEU A 127 -3.73 9.98 8.73
N VAL A 128 -3.52 10.03 10.04
CA VAL A 128 -4.30 9.29 11.04
C VAL A 128 -4.97 10.18 12.09
N SER A 129 -4.79 11.49 12.01
CA SER A 129 -5.36 12.45 12.96
C SER A 129 -6.88 12.35 13.03
N GLY A 130 -7.41 12.28 14.24
CA GLY A 130 -8.83 12.11 14.52
C GLY A 130 -9.35 10.67 14.37
N ILE A 131 -8.46 9.72 14.05
CA ILE A 131 -8.76 8.28 14.01
C ILE A 131 -8.19 7.68 15.29
N GLY A 132 -9.03 7.02 16.08
CA GLY A 132 -8.61 6.23 17.25
C GLY A 132 -8.32 4.77 16.85
N ASP A 133 -7.92 3.96 17.82
CA ASP A 133 -7.80 2.52 17.65
C ASP A 133 -9.14 1.93 17.20
N PHE A 134 -9.12 0.94 16.32
CA PHE A 134 -10.35 0.35 15.78
C PHE A 134 -10.24 -1.16 15.56
N PRO A 135 -11.36 -1.89 15.75
CA PRO A 135 -11.43 -3.30 15.40
C PRO A 135 -11.42 -3.46 13.88
N TYR A 136 -10.76 -4.49 13.42
CA TYR A 136 -10.65 -4.81 12.01
C TYR A 136 -10.72 -6.32 11.80
N ARG A 137 -11.42 -6.75 10.76
CA ARG A 137 -11.53 -8.15 10.37
C ARG A 137 -10.94 -8.34 8.99
N SER A 138 -9.79 -8.97 8.91
CA SER A 138 -9.03 -9.19 7.67
C SER A 138 -7.89 -10.17 7.89
N GLU A 139 -7.03 -10.32 6.90
CA GLU A 139 -5.72 -10.94 7.05
C GLU A 139 -4.81 -10.01 7.86
N GLN A 140 -4.34 -10.47 9.02
CA GLN A 140 -3.33 -9.77 9.80
C GLN A 140 -1.93 -10.10 9.24
N TYR A 141 -1.32 -9.14 8.56
CA TYR A 141 -0.03 -9.36 7.90
C TYR A 141 1.15 -9.40 8.85
N TYR A 142 1.95 -10.45 8.74
CA TYR A 142 3.33 -10.47 9.21
C TYR A 142 4.23 -10.08 8.05
N MET A 143 5.06 -9.03 8.22
CA MET A 143 5.85 -8.44 7.16
C MET A 143 7.32 -8.31 7.57
N HIS A 144 8.23 -8.42 6.62
CA HIS A 144 9.55 -7.81 6.77
C HIS A 144 9.41 -6.31 6.49
N VAL A 145 9.87 -5.48 7.40
CA VAL A 145 9.72 -4.01 7.33
C VAL A 145 11.05 -3.30 7.42
N ASP A 146 11.20 -2.23 6.66
CA ASP A 146 12.39 -1.39 6.68
C ASP A 146 12.41 -0.54 7.97
N PRO A 147 13.52 -0.49 8.72
CA PRO A 147 13.61 0.29 9.96
C PRO A 147 13.51 1.81 9.75
N ASN A 148 13.64 2.29 8.50
CA ASN A 148 13.50 3.71 8.16
C ASN A 148 12.04 4.13 7.89
N ASN A 149 11.06 3.23 8.09
CA ASN A 149 9.65 3.57 7.95
C ASN A 149 9.20 4.45 9.12
N GLU A 150 8.48 5.51 8.82
CA GLU A 150 7.71 6.26 9.81
C GLU A 150 6.36 5.58 10.02
N VAL A 151 6.26 4.78 11.10
CA VAL A 151 5.09 3.97 11.41
C VAL A 151 4.00 4.83 12.03
N LEU A 152 2.78 4.74 11.52
CA LEU A 152 1.60 5.49 11.94
C LEU A 152 0.58 4.62 12.68
N ALA A 153 0.50 3.34 12.32
CA ALA A 153 -0.37 2.37 12.97
C ALA A 153 0.30 1.00 13.06
N THR A 154 -0.07 0.23 14.07
CA THR A 154 0.43 -1.11 14.34
C THR A 154 -0.70 -2.07 14.66
N THR A 155 -0.38 -3.36 14.72
CA THR A 155 -1.22 -4.41 15.30
C THR A 155 -0.36 -5.32 16.18
N THR A 156 -0.96 -6.06 17.10
CA THR A 156 -0.24 -7.00 17.96
C THR A 156 -0.79 -8.41 17.74
N PHE A 157 0.10 -9.36 17.47
CA PHE A 157 -0.27 -10.77 17.36
C PHE A 157 -0.55 -11.36 18.75
N THR A 158 -1.58 -12.20 18.83
CA THR A 158 -1.98 -12.88 20.08
C THR A 158 -1.33 -14.26 20.27
N GLY A 159 -0.56 -14.73 19.29
CA GLY A 159 0.01 -16.08 19.32
C GLY A 159 -1.00 -17.22 19.14
N GLU A 160 -2.27 -16.93 18.90
CA GLU A 160 -3.34 -17.93 18.73
C GLU A 160 -3.05 -18.91 17.59
N HIS A 161 -2.52 -18.40 16.49
CA HIS A 161 -2.23 -19.20 15.30
C HIS A 161 -0.76 -19.65 15.26
N ASP A 162 0.15 -18.76 15.65
CA ASP A 162 1.60 -18.98 15.67
C ASP A 162 2.18 -18.50 17.00
N ALA A 163 2.36 -19.44 17.95
CA ALA A 163 2.73 -19.12 19.33
C ALA A 163 4.07 -18.36 19.47
N TRP A 164 4.98 -18.51 18.51
CA TRP A 164 6.31 -17.83 18.54
C TRP A 164 6.26 -16.34 18.18
N ILE A 165 5.13 -15.82 17.72
CA ILE A 165 4.94 -14.38 17.47
C ILE A 165 4.02 -13.72 18.49
N ASP A 166 3.68 -14.41 19.60
CA ASP A 166 2.84 -13.87 20.67
C ASP A 166 3.40 -12.54 21.20
N GLY A 167 2.55 -11.53 21.31
CA GLY A 167 2.93 -10.18 21.74
C GLY A 167 3.76 -9.38 20.73
N HIS A 168 4.03 -9.94 19.52
CA HIS A 168 4.80 -9.21 18.52
C HIS A 168 4.00 -8.08 17.90
N VAL A 169 4.56 -6.86 17.99
CA VAL A 169 3.96 -5.64 17.41
C VAL A 169 4.43 -5.46 15.97
N MET A 170 3.48 -5.44 15.04
CA MET A 170 3.75 -5.35 13.61
C MET A 170 3.26 -4.00 13.05
N PRO A 171 4.09 -3.26 12.31
CA PRO A 171 3.66 -2.10 11.53
C PRO A 171 2.56 -2.44 10.54
N VAL A 172 1.50 -1.63 10.51
CA VAL A 172 0.33 -1.77 9.63
C VAL A 172 0.26 -0.64 8.63
N VAL A 173 0.55 0.59 9.05
CA VAL A 173 0.55 1.78 8.20
C VAL A 173 1.87 2.52 8.37
N TRP A 174 2.49 2.86 7.26
CA TRP A 174 3.70 3.70 7.29
C TRP A 174 3.77 4.67 6.13
N LYS A 175 4.60 5.67 6.31
CA LYS A 175 5.06 6.58 5.27
C LYS A 175 6.58 6.65 5.29
N ARG A 176 7.17 6.99 4.14
CA ARG A 176 8.63 7.15 3.99
C ARG A 176 8.96 8.01 2.78
N ARG A 177 10.23 8.17 2.51
CA ARG A 177 10.74 8.72 1.26
C ARG A 177 11.63 7.72 0.54
N HIS A 178 11.57 7.76 -0.79
CA HIS A 178 12.54 7.09 -1.66
C HIS A 178 13.06 8.12 -2.67
N GLY A 179 14.30 8.60 -2.47
CA GLY A 179 14.78 9.79 -3.17
C GLY A 179 13.94 11.01 -2.81
N GLN A 180 13.40 11.69 -3.82
CA GLN A 180 12.50 12.83 -3.63
C GLN A 180 11.02 12.40 -3.48
N GLY A 181 10.68 11.18 -3.89
CA GLY A 181 9.31 10.66 -3.84
C GLY A 181 8.84 10.34 -2.43
N ARG A 182 7.55 10.61 -2.19
CA ARG A 182 6.85 10.19 -0.97
C ARG A 182 6.25 8.82 -1.19
N VAL A 183 6.36 7.95 -0.20
CA VAL A 183 5.85 6.58 -0.26
C VAL A 183 4.91 6.35 0.90
N PHE A 184 3.72 5.85 0.61
CA PHE A 184 2.70 5.45 1.57
C PHE A 184 2.35 3.97 1.40
N TYR A 185 2.20 3.27 2.51
CA TYR A 185 1.71 1.90 2.51
C TYR A 185 0.80 1.63 3.71
N SER A 186 -0.23 0.80 3.47
CA SER A 186 -1.11 0.24 4.49
C SER A 186 -1.27 -1.26 4.27
N SER A 187 -1.11 -2.11 5.27
CA SER A 187 -1.36 -3.55 5.16
C SER A 187 -2.84 -3.93 5.24
N LEU A 188 -3.74 -2.95 5.36
CA LEU A 188 -5.19 -3.15 5.38
C LEU A 188 -5.75 -3.12 3.95
N GLY A 189 -6.93 -3.73 3.72
CA GLY A 189 -7.64 -3.63 2.43
C GLY A 189 -7.54 -4.89 1.57
N HIS A 190 -7.80 -6.06 2.15
CA HIS A 190 -7.77 -7.35 1.46
C HIS A 190 -8.75 -7.40 0.27
N GLN A 191 -9.98 -6.90 0.46
CA GLN A 191 -11.03 -6.89 -0.56
C GLN A 191 -11.74 -5.53 -0.63
N ALA A 192 -12.44 -5.30 -1.74
CA ALA A 192 -13.16 -4.04 -1.97
C ALA A 192 -14.18 -3.71 -0.87
N THR A 193 -14.85 -4.71 -0.30
CA THR A 193 -15.80 -4.54 0.80
C THR A 193 -15.17 -3.99 2.08
N GLU A 194 -13.87 -4.18 2.31
CA GLU A 194 -13.20 -3.65 3.49
C GLU A 194 -13.08 -2.12 3.46
N PHE A 195 -13.24 -1.50 2.29
CA PHE A 195 -13.34 -0.04 2.17
C PHE A 195 -14.67 0.54 2.73
N GLU A 196 -15.59 -0.30 3.19
CA GLU A 196 -16.74 0.11 4.00
C GLU A 196 -16.34 0.46 5.44
N VAL A 197 -15.15 0.00 5.92
CA VAL A 197 -14.59 0.40 7.22
C VAL A 197 -14.06 1.84 7.10
N PRO A 198 -14.73 2.83 7.73
CA PRO A 198 -14.46 4.24 7.48
C PRO A 198 -13.03 4.67 7.89
N GLN A 199 -12.49 4.09 8.95
CA GLN A 199 -11.12 4.39 9.42
C GLN A 199 -10.08 3.93 8.39
N MET A 200 -10.20 2.70 7.90
CA MET A 200 -9.29 2.15 6.89
C MET A 200 -9.36 2.95 5.58
N ARG A 201 -10.58 3.17 5.09
CA ARG A 201 -10.81 3.95 3.87
C ARG A 201 -10.18 5.34 3.95
N GLU A 202 -10.36 6.02 5.09
CA GLU A 202 -9.82 7.36 5.28
C GLU A 202 -8.30 7.37 5.38
N ILE A 203 -7.69 6.39 6.04
CA ILE A 203 -6.23 6.23 6.10
C ILE A 203 -5.65 6.05 4.70
N VAL A 204 -6.23 5.15 3.88
CA VAL A 204 -5.78 4.91 2.51
C VAL A 204 -5.96 6.17 1.65
N ARG A 205 -7.13 6.82 1.71
CA ARG A 205 -7.39 8.07 0.98
C ARG A 205 -6.35 9.15 1.31
N ARG A 206 -6.16 9.44 2.60
CA ARG A 206 -5.19 10.46 3.04
C ARG A 206 -3.77 10.09 2.64
N GLY A 207 -3.41 8.81 2.78
CA GLY A 207 -2.09 8.31 2.43
C GLY A 207 -1.76 8.48 0.95
N LEU A 208 -2.68 8.10 0.05
CA LEU A 208 -2.53 8.26 -1.40
C LEU A 208 -2.42 9.74 -1.79
N VAL A 209 -3.29 10.59 -1.23
CA VAL A 209 -3.26 12.04 -1.48
C VAL A 209 -1.97 12.68 -0.97
N TRP A 210 -1.48 12.27 0.21
CA TRP A 210 -0.22 12.74 0.77
C TRP A 210 0.99 12.28 -0.06
N ALA A 211 0.98 11.05 -0.58
CA ALA A 211 2.08 10.54 -1.38
C ALA A 211 2.24 11.33 -2.69
N ALA A 212 1.16 11.79 -3.30
CA ALA A 212 1.18 12.57 -4.54
C ALA A 212 2.00 13.86 -4.41
N ARG A 213 2.81 14.17 -5.45
CA ARG A 213 3.54 15.45 -5.57
C ARG A 213 2.65 16.58 -6.06
#